data_a37cd484067e9e19ef0a118d33612824
#
_entry.id   a37cd484067e9e19ef0a118d33612824
#
_cell.length_a   1.000
_cell.length_b   1.000
_cell.length_c   1.000
_cell.angle_alpha   90.00
_cell.angle_beta   90.00
_cell.angle_gamma   90.00
#
_symmetry.space_group_name_H-M   'P 1'
#
loop_
_entity.id
_entity.type
_entity.pdbx_description
1 polymer ?
#
loop_
_entity_poly.entity_id
_entity_poly.type
_entity_poly.pdbx_seq_one_letter_code
_entity_poly.pdbx_strand_id
1 'polypeptide(L)'
;MQGTAWAVGMVYKNITDLTFRKEMDKAVNDFSAKLEKENNETPFGIPYKPDIWGAGWIIQKLGVQHYFLVTGFPGVFTPDRIYNAMQFVLGCHPGVNTASFASGVGVKSLTAAYGVNLADLSYIPGGVASGTAIIRPDFPELKENWSFLWQQTEYVMGGGETDFMFLVLATNQLLNK
;
A
#
# COMPACT_ATOMS: atom_id res chain seq x y z
N MET A 1 -4.86 14.90 -5.42
CA MET A 1 -5.76 13.85 -5.96
C MET A 1 -5.65 12.50 -5.24
N GLN A 2 -4.46 12.07 -4.85
CA GLN A 2 -4.25 10.76 -4.21
C GLN A 2 -5.16 10.51 -3.00
N GLY A 3 -5.29 11.46 -2.07
CA GLY A 3 -6.16 11.33 -0.89
C GLY A 3 -7.67 11.35 -1.18
N THR A 4 -8.08 11.73 -2.39
CA THR A 4 -9.48 11.78 -2.82
C THR A 4 -9.80 10.77 -3.93
N ALA A 5 -8.84 9.92 -4.30
CA ALA A 5 -8.96 8.99 -5.43
C ALA A 5 -10.21 8.10 -5.34
N TRP A 6 -10.51 7.59 -4.15
CA TRP A 6 -11.68 6.75 -3.90
C TRP A 6 -12.99 7.50 -4.16
N ALA A 7 -13.12 8.73 -3.68
CA ALA A 7 -14.33 9.53 -3.91
C ALA A 7 -14.48 9.88 -5.39
N VAL A 8 -13.41 10.33 -6.03
CA VAL A 8 -13.40 10.66 -7.46
C VAL A 8 -13.74 9.45 -8.32
N GLY A 9 -13.09 8.30 -8.08
CA GLY A 9 -13.36 7.06 -8.83
C GLY A 9 -14.79 6.53 -8.65
N MET A 10 -15.36 6.69 -7.46
CA MET A 10 -16.74 6.26 -7.19
C MET A 10 -17.80 7.13 -7.86
N VAL A 11 -17.61 8.43 -7.90
CA VAL A 11 -18.66 9.38 -8.32
C VAL A 11 -18.54 9.81 -9.79
N TYR A 12 -17.37 9.63 -10.42
CA TYR A 12 -17.10 10.15 -11.77
C TYR A 12 -18.19 9.78 -12.79
N LYS A 13 -18.62 8.51 -12.80
CA LYS A 13 -19.66 8.01 -13.72
C LYS A 13 -21.03 8.70 -13.58
N ASN A 14 -21.27 9.30 -12.42
CA ASN A 14 -22.54 9.98 -12.10
C ASN A 14 -22.50 11.49 -12.38
N ILE A 15 -21.36 12.03 -12.79
CA ILE A 15 -21.20 13.44 -13.13
C ILE A 15 -21.80 13.68 -14.51
N THR A 16 -22.80 14.54 -14.58
CA THR A 16 -23.53 14.89 -15.81
C THR A 16 -23.05 16.19 -16.45
N ASP A 17 -22.42 17.09 -15.69
CA ASP A 17 -21.85 18.33 -16.20
C ASP A 17 -20.64 18.02 -17.11
N LEU A 18 -20.78 18.31 -18.38
CA LEU A 18 -19.76 18.02 -19.40
C LEU A 18 -18.52 18.89 -19.25
N THR A 19 -18.66 20.13 -18.78
CA THR A 19 -17.50 21.02 -18.54
C THR A 19 -16.67 20.49 -17.38
N PHE A 20 -17.32 20.18 -16.27
CA PHE A 20 -16.67 19.60 -15.12
C PHE A 20 -16.01 18.25 -15.42
N ARG A 21 -16.68 17.39 -16.22
CA ARG A 21 -16.06 16.12 -16.66
C ARG A 21 -14.77 16.33 -17.47
N LYS A 22 -14.76 17.28 -18.41
CA LYS A 22 -13.53 17.59 -19.17
C LYS A 22 -12.39 18.08 -18.29
N GLU A 23 -12.68 18.92 -17.32
CA GLU A 23 -11.68 19.37 -16.34
C GLU A 23 -11.16 18.21 -15.48
N MET A 24 -12.05 17.33 -15.05
CA MET A 24 -11.71 16.14 -14.29
C MET A 24 -10.86 15.18 -15.13
N ASP A 25 -11.23 14.92 -16.38
CA ASP A 25 -10.46 14.06 -17.30
C ASP A 25 -9.04 14.58 -17.49
N LYS A 26 -8.89 15.90 -17.67
CA LYS A 26 -7.58 16.53 -17.76
C LYS A 26 -6.79 16.32 -16.47
N ALA A 27 -7.38 16.63 -15.31
CA ALA A 27 -6.72 16.49 -14.02
C ALA A 27 -6.32 15.03 -13.72
N VAL A 28 -7.12 14.05 -14.14
CA VAL A 28 -6.85 12.61 -14.00
C VAL A 28 -5.68 12.17 -14.88
N ASN A 29 -5.64 12.65 -16.13
CA ASN A 29 -4.53 12.35 -17.05
C ASN A 29 -3.21 12.99 -16.56
N ASP A 30 -3.24 14.24 -16.11
CA ASP A 30 -2.07 14.93 -15.55
C ASP A 30 -1.57 14.17 -14.29
N PHE A 31 -2.50 13.69 -13.47
CA PHE A 31 -2.18 12.90 -12.29
C PHE A 31 -1.60 11.52 -12.65
N SER A 32 -2.12 10.85 -13.69
CA SER A 32 -1.58 9.58 -14.18
C SER A 32 -0.13 9.74 -14.62
N ALA A 33 0.17 10.78 -15.41
CA ALA A 33 1.54 11.07 -15.84
C ALA A 33 2.49 11.36 -14.67
N LYS A 34 2.01 12.07 -13.64
CA LYS A 34 2.77 12.31 -12.42
C LYS A 34 3.04 11.00 -11.66
N LEU A 35 2.03 10.16 -11.49
CA LEU A 35 2.18 8.86 -10.82
C LEU A 35 3.17 7.95 -11.56
N GLU A 36 3.15 7.96 -12.89
CA GLU A 36 4.08 7.16 -13.68
C GLU A 36 5.53 7.57 -13.46
N LYS A 37 5.78 8.88 -13.43
CA LYS A 37 7.10 9.41 -13.10
C LYS A 37 7.54 8.99 -11.69
N GLU A 38 6.69 9.20 -10.69
CA GLU A 38 6.99 8.84 -9.30
C GLU A 38 7.19 7.33 -9.12
N ASN A 39 6.45 6.51 -9.86
CA ASN A 39 6.55 5.06 -9.84
C ASN A 39 7.92 4.57 -10.35
N ASN A 40 8.43 5.20 -11.38
CA ASN A 40 9.73 4.87 -11.96
C ASN A 40 10.92 5.30 -11.08
N GLU A 41 10.68 6.14 -10.08
CA GLU A 41 11.68 6.56 -9.09
C GLU A 41 11.79 5.58 -7.91
N THR A 42 10.94 4.55 -7.83
CA THR A 42 10.93 3.60 -6.70
C THR A 42 11.25 2.17 -7.16
N PRO A 43 11.99 1.40 -6.35
CA PRO A 43 12.43 0.06 -6.75
C PRO A 43 11.31 -1.01 -6.72
N PHE A 44 10.16 -0.69 -6.15
CA PHE A 44 9.05 -1.64 -5.96
C PHE A 44 7.79 -1.26 -6.75
N GLY A 45 7.91 -0.30 -7.67
CA GLY A 45 6.86 0.05 -8.62
C GLY A 45 5.59 0.64 -8.01
N ILE A 46 5.74 1.39 -6.92
CA ILE A 46 4.67 2.15 -6.26
C ILE A 46 5.21 3.53 -5.93
N PRO A 47 4.43 4.61 -6.14
CA PRO A 47 4.87 5.98 -5.87
C PRO A 47 4.90 6.25 -4.34
N TYR A 48 5.84 5.64 -3.67
CA TYR A 48 6.06 5.77 -2.24
C TYR A 48 7.46 6.31 -1.97
N LYS A 49 7.55 7.40 -1.24
CA LYS A 49 8.83 7.91 -0.72
C LYS A 49 9.05 7.30 0.66
N PRO A 50 10.18 6.63 0.88
CA PRO A 50 10.49 6.04 2.17
C PRO A 50 10.42 7.06 3.30
N ASP A 51 9.83 6.64 4.41
CA ASP A 51 9.80 7.37 5.66
C ASP A 51 10.21 6.41 6.79
N ILE A 52 10.49 6.97 7.96
CA ILE A 52 10.98 6.20 9.10
C ILE A 52 9.98 5.17 9.61
N TRP A 53 8.69 5.38 9.34
CA TRP A 53 7.60 4.55 9.84
C TRP A 53 6.44 4.44 8.84
N GLY A 54 5.72 3.33 8.90
CA GLY A 54 4.43 3.19 8.22
C GLY A 54 4.49 2.79 6.74
N ALA A 55 5.63 2.29 6.24
CA ALA A 55 5.75 1.89 4.84
C ALA A 55 4.70 0.85 4.43
N GLY A 56 4.51 -0.21 5.20
CA GLY A 56 3.50 -1.23 4.94
C GLY A 56 2.09 -0.66 4.91
N TRP A 57 1.77 0.16 5.89
CA TRP A 57 0.47 0.84 5.98
C TRP A 57 0.23 1.79 4.80
N ILE A 58 1.20 2.64 4.49
CA ILE A 58 1.08 3.62 3.40
C ILE A 58 0.95 2.91 2.05
N ILE A 59 1.73 1.87 1.80
CA ILE A 59 1.70 1.13 0.52
C ILE A 59 0.35 0.43 0.33
N GLN A 60 -0.20 -0.19 1.36
CA GLN A 60 -1.56 -0.76 1.30
C GLN A 60 -2.58 0.30 0.91
N LYS A 61 -2.56 1.44 1.58
CA LYS A 61 -3.46 2.56 1.31
C LYS A 61 -3.32 3.09 -0.11
N LEU A 62 -2.10 3.17 -0.65
CA LEU A 62 -1.87 3.53 -2.04
C LEU A 62 -2.49 2.51 -3.00
N GLY A 63 -2.37 1.22 -2.73
CA GLY A 63 -3.01 0.17 -3.51
C GLY A 63 -4.54 0.28 -3.48
N VAL A 64 -5.13 0.49 -2.31
CA VAL A 64 -6.58 0.71 -2.15
C VAL A 64 -7.05 1.93 -2.94
N GLN A 65 -6.36 3.05 -2.83
CA GLN A 65 -6.70 4.26 -3.58
C GLN A 65 -6.59 4.04 -5.08
N HIS A 66 -5.57 3.31 -5.51
CA HIS A 66 -5.37 3.02 -6.93
C HIS A 66 -6.47 2.13 -7.53
N TYR A 67 -7.06 1.23 -6.74
CA TYR A 67 -8.21 0.44 -7.17
C TYR A 67 -9.38 1.33 -7.63
N PHE A 68 -9.68 2.40 -6.91
CA PHE A 68 -10.74 3.32 -7.30
C PHE A 68 -10.39 4.15 -8.54
N LEU A 69 -9.12 4.44 -8.76
CA LEU A 69 -8.67 5.08 -10.00
C LEU A 69 -8.82 4.14 -11.21
N VAL A 70 -8.38 2.89 -11.09
CA VAL A 70 -8.51 1.87 -12.14
C VAL A 70 -9.97 1.61 -12.50
N THR A 71 -10.83 1.49 -11.49
CA THR A 71 -12.26 1.20 -11.70
C THR A 71 -13.06 2.42 -12.14
N GLY A 72 -12.69 3.61 -11.72
CA GLY A 72 -13.36 4.86 -12.08
C GLY A 72 -12.94 5.42 -13.44
N PHE A 73 -11.71 5.16 -13.86
CA PHE A 73 -11.13 5.68 -15.10
C PHE A 73 -10.48 4.56 -15.91
N PRO A 74 -11.30 3.63 -16.46
CA PRO A 74 -10.78 2.51 -17.23
C PRO A 74 -10.01 3.01 -18.47
N GLY A 75 -8.84 2.43 -18.70
CA GLY A 75 -7.95 2.82 -19.81
C GLY A 75 -6.97 3.96 -19.48
N VAL A 76 -7.11 4.64 -18.35
CA VAL A 76 -6.14 5.67 -17.90
C VAL A 76 -5.12 5.08 -16.90
N PHE A 77 -5.57 4.19 -16.03
CA PHE A 77 -4.72 3.54 -15.03
C PHE A 77 -4.70 2.03 -15.23
N THR A 78 -3.52 1.42 -15.02
CA THR A 78 -3.35 -0.04 -15.02
C THR A 78 -3.43 -0.60 -13.60
N PRO A 79 -3.75 -1.89 -13.42
CA PRO A 79 -3.82 -2.50 -12.09
C PRO A 79 -2.45 -2.80 -11.47
N ASP A 80 -1.35 -2.61 -12.18
CA ASP A 80 -0.01 -3.04 -11.74
C ASP A 80 0.37 -2.52 -10.35
N ARG A 81 0.01 -1.27 -10.04
CA ARG A 81 0.29 -0.69 -8.73
C ARG A 81 -0.47 -1.37 -7.59
N ILE A 82 -1.64 -1.93 -7.87
CA ILE A 82 -2.42 -2.70 -6.89
C ILE A 82 -1.69 -4.02 -6.62
N TYR A 83 -1.23 -4.69 -7.67
CA TYR A 83 -0.47 -5.93 -7.57
C TYR A 83 0.87 -5.72 -6.87
N ASN A 84 1.59 -4.64 -7.21
CA ASN A 84 2.85 -4.29 -6.57
C ASN A 84 2.66 -3.97 -5.08
N ALA A 85 1.58 -3.27 -4.71
CA ALA A 85 1.23 -3.02 -3.32
C ALA A 85 0.99 -4.33 -2.55
N MET A 86 0.22 -5.25 -3.14
CA MET A 86 -0.02 -6.57 -2.55
C MET A 86 1.28 -7.37 -2.40
N GLN A 87 2.10 -7.43 -3.44
CA GLN A 87 3.37 -8.13 -3.41
C GLN A 87 4.32 -7.57 -2.35
N PHE A 88 4.40 -6.24 -2.24
CA PHE A 88 5.20 -5.59 -1.20
C PHE A 88 4.75 -6.04 0.20
N VAL A 89 3.46 -6.00 0.48
CA VAL A 89 2.91 -6.42 1.78
C VAL A 89 3.20 -7.89 2.07
N LEU A 90 3.21 -8.73 1.04
CA LEU A 90 3.45 -10.18 1.17
C LEU A 90 4.94 -10.59 1.23
N GLY A 91 5.86 -9.63 1.21
CA GLY A 91 7.28 -9.87 1.42
C GLY A 91 8.20 -9.50 0.24
N CYS A 92 7.67 -9.05 -0.89
CA CYS A 92 8.47 -8.56 -2.03
C CYS A 92 8.86 -7.09 -1.83
N HIS A 93 9.44 -6.77 -0.71
CA HIS A 93 9.93 -5.44 -0.35
C HIS A 93 11.47 -5.41 -0.28
N PRO A 94 12.10 -4.21 -0.24
CA PRO A 94 13.55 -4.09 -0.19
C PRO A 94 14.15 -4.73 1.07
N GLY A 95 15.43 -5.10 0.96
CA GLY A 95 16.20 -5.65 2.07
C GLY A 95 16.28 -7.17 2.05
N VAL A 96 16.95 -7.70 3.08
CA VAL A 96 17.17 -9.14 3.22
C VAL A 96 16.07 -9.86 4.01
N ASN A 97 15.26 -9.11 4.74
CA ASN A 97 14.13 -9.65 5.48
C ASN A 97 12.90 -9.70 4.56
N THR A 98 12.46 -10.90 4.25
CA THR A 98 11.31 -11.17 3.38
C THR A 98 10.02 -11.45 4.19
N ALA A 99 9.96 -11.06 5.45
CA ALA A 99 8.75 -11.22 6.25
C ALA A 99 7.58 -10.44 5.64
N SER A 100 6.42 -11.08 5.58
CA SER A 100 5.18 -10.43 5.19
C SER A 100 4.75 -9.43 6.26
N PHE A 101 4.26 -8.27 5.84
CA PHE A 101 3.63 -7.31 6.77
C PHE A 101 2.34 -7.84 7.38
N ALA A 102 1.68 -8.79 6.70
CA ALA A 102 0.51 -9.48 7.24
C ALA A 102 0.91 -10.87 7.76
N SER A 103 0.68 -11.13 9.04
CA SER A 103 1.01 -12.41 9.67
C SER A 103 0.14 -13.55 9.17
N GLY A 104 0.76 -14.71 8.97
CA GLY A 104 0.09 -15.94 8.52
C GLY A 104 -0.02 -16.08 7.01
N VAL A 105 0.40 -15.09 6.23
CA VAL A 105 0.39 -15.10 4.77
C VAL A 105 1.70 -14.54 4.20
N GLY A 106 1.91 -14.71 2.90
CA GLY A 106 3.08 -14.20 2.20
C GLY A 106 4.30 -15.11 2.33
N VAL A 107 5.49 -14.54 2.11
CA VAL A 107 6.76 -15.29 2.05
C VAL A 107 7.14 -15.87 3.40
N LYS A 108 7.05 -15.09 4.45
CA LYS A 108 7.37 -15.46 5.83
C LYS A 108 6.51 -14.62 6.77
N SER A 109 5.89 -15.25 7.76
CA SER A 109 5.13 -14.52 8.77
C SER A 109 5.99 -13.60 9.61
N LEU A 110 5.51 -12.40 9.85
CA LEU A 110 6.02 -11.51 10.88
C LEU A 110 5.58 -12.03 12.26
N THR A 111 6.44 -11.88 13.26
CA THR A 111 6.21 -12.38 14.63
C THR A 111 6.40 -11.30 15.70
N ALA A 112 6.42 -10.04 15.32
CA ALA A 112 6.61 -8.94 16.25
C ALA A 112 5.29 -8.26 16.59
N ALA A 113 5.17 -7.82 17.85
CA ALA A 113 4.04 -7.08 18.33
C ALA A 113 4.51 -5.88 19.18
N TYR A 114 3.66 -4.86 19.23
CA TYR A 114 3.88 -3.66 20.06
C TYR A 114 3.28 -3.82 21.47
N GLY A 115 3.75 -3.03 22.41
CA GLY A 115 3.24 -2.97 23.76
C GLY A 115 3.86 -3.98 24.71
N VAL A 116 3.05 -4.51 25.61
CA VAL A 116 3.52 -5.42 26.67
C VAL A 116 4.07 -6.75 26.18
N ASN A 117 3.78 -7.11 24.95
CA ASN A 117 4.22 -8.35 24.33
C ASN A 117 5.55 -8.22 23.58
N LEU A 118 6.23 -7.10 23.68
CA LEU A 118 7.49 -6.84 22.99
C LEU A 118 8.58 -7.89 23.25
N ALA A 119 8.61 -8.41 24.46
CA ALA A 119 9.65 -9.36 24.89
C ALA A 119 9.60 -10.69 24.12
N ASP A 120 8.44 -11.11 23.66
CA ASP A 120 8.21 -12.45 23.13
C ASP A 120 8.04 -12.49 21.61
N LEU A 121 8.16 -11.37 20.92
CA LEU A 121 7.92 -11.32 19.48
C LEU A 121 6.62 -12.07 19.08
N SER A 122 5.53 -11.69 19.71
CA SER A 122 4.26 -12.44 19.65
C SER A 122 3.72 -12.55 18.24
N TYR A 123 3.23 -13.73 17.90
CA TYR A 123 2.52 -13.97 16.66
C TYR A 123 1.03 -13.68 16.85
N ILE A 124 0.50 -12.77 16.03
CA ILE A 124 -0.93 -12.45 15.96
C ILE A 124 -1.43 -12.83 14.56
N PRO A 125 -2.21 -13.91 14.42
CA PRO A 125 -2.73 -14.31 13.11
C PRO A 125 -3.55 -13.20 12.47
N GLY A 126 -3.22 -12.84 11.22
CA GLY A 126 -3.89 -11.76 10.50
C GLY A 126 -3.54 -10.34 10.97
N GLY A 127 -2.64 -10.20 11.94
CA GLY A 127 -2.12 -8.89 12.33
C GLY A 127 -1.30 -8.28 11.21
N VAL A 128 -1.39 -6.97 11.04
CA VAL A 128 -0.66 -6.22 10.00
C VAL A 128 0.34 -5.29 10.65
N ALA A 129 1.61 -5.39 10.24
CA ALA A 129 2.67 -4.52 10.74
C ALA A 129 2.63 -3.15 10.09
N SER A 130 3.02 -2.13 10.85
CA SER A 130 3.02 -0.74 10.41
C SER A 130 4.03 -0.45 9.32
N GLY A 131 5.23 -1.02 9.39
CA GLY A 131 6.18 -0.59 8.42
C GLY A 131 7.60 -1.11 8.44
N THR A 132 8.44 -0.33 7.78
CA THR A 132 9.88 -0.52 7.61
C THR A 132 10.64 0.61 8.26
N ALA A 133 11.91 0.37 8.62
CA ALA A 133 12.84 1.44 8.95
C ALA A 133 13.57 1.94 7.71
N ILE A 134 13.95 3.19 7.74
CA ILE A 134 14.96 3.71 6.84
C ILE A 134 16.33 3.33 7.39
N ILE A 135 16.97 2.38 6.73
CA ILE A 135 18.31 1.92 7.11
C ILE A 135 19.39 2.79 6.48
N ARG A 136 19.12 3.28 5.30
CA ARG A 136 19.92 4.25 4.56
C ARG A 136 19.00 5.08 3.68
N PRO A 137 19.40 6.27 3.23
CA PRO A 137 18.56 7.09 2.38
C PRO A 137 17.97 6.29 1.22
N ASP A 138 16.68 6.47 0.98
CA ASP A 138 15.90 5.86 -0.10
C ASP A 138 15.85 4.33 -0.14
N PHE A 139 16.26 3.67 0.96
CA PHE A 139 16.20 2.21 1.07
C PHE A 139 15.58 1.75 2.38
N PRO A 140 14.26 1.64 2.43
CA PRO A 140 13.56 1.09 3.59
C PRO A 140 13.83 -0.42 3.71
N GLU A 141 13.95 -0.90 4.92
CA GLU A 141 14.13 -2.31 5.21
C GLU A 141 13.32 -2.72 6.44
N LEU A 142 12.59 -3.81 6.36
CA LEU A 142 11.87 -4.37 7.51
C LEU A 142 12.87 -4.94 8.51
N LYS A 143 12.81 -4.45 9.74
CA LYS A 143 13.61 -4.93 10.87
C LYS A 143 12.71 -5.51 11.95
N GLU A 144 13.08 -6.69 12.43
CA GLU A 144 12.38 -7.39 13.50
C GLU A 144 13.14 -7.36 14.84
N ASN A 145 14.26 -6.64 14.92
CA ASN A 145 15.01 -6.56 16.15
C ASN A 145 14.42 -5.52 17.13
N TRP A 146 14.69 -5.72 18.41
CA TRP A 146 14.09 -4.99 19.53
C TRP A 146 14.16 -3.47 19.37
N SER A 147 15.29 -2.93 18.98
CA SER A 147 15.48 -1.48 18.89
C SER A 147 14.58 -0.78 17.87
N PHE A 148 13.93 -1.53 16.98
CA PHE A 148 13.09 -0.99 15.91
C PHE A 148 11.62 -1.40 16.01
N LEU A 149 11.23 -2.20 16.99
CA LEU A 149 9.89 -2.77 17.09
C LEU A 149 8.76 -1.73 16.96
N TRP A 150 8.85 -0.66 17.72
CA TRP A 150 7.81 0.38 17.70
C TRP A 150 7.78 1.21 16.43
N GLN A 151 8.84 1.17 15.66
CA GLN A 151 8.94 1.95 14.42
C GLN A 151 8.58 1.15 13.17
N GLN A 152 8.71 -0.19 13.21
CA GLN A 152 8.74 -0.97 11.99
C GLN A 152 7.88 -2.21 12.01
N THR A 153 7.81 -2.88 13.14
CA THR A 153 7.22 -4.21 13.24
C THR A 153 6.06 -4.28 14.21
N GLU A 154 5.61 -3.14 14.73
CA GLU A 154 4.41 -3.11 15.55
C GLU A 154 3.18 -3.47 14.71
N TYR A 155 2.29 -4.26 15.27
CA TYR A 155 1.00 -4.50 14.63
C TYR A 155 0.12 -3.25 14.71
N VAL A 156 -0.46 -2.89 13.58
CA VAL A 156 -1.41 -1.78 13.47
C VAL A 156 -2.81 -2.34 13.43
N MET A 157 -3.57 -2.04 14.47
CA MET A 157 -4.96 -2.45 14.57
C MET A 157 -5.88 -1.48 13.82
N GLY A 158 -6.95 -2.01 13.25
CA GLY A 158 -7.97 -1.22 12.56
C GLY A 158 -7.58 -0.84 11.13
N GLY A 159 -6.93 0.30 10.93
CA GLY A 159 -6.63 0.81 9.58
C GLY A 159 -5.76 -0.12 8.72
N GLY A 160 -4.77 -0.79 9.32
CA GLY A 160 -3.90 -1.73 8.60
C GLY A 160 -4.65 -2.96 8.11
N GLU A 161 -5.44 -3.57 8.98
CA GLU A 161 -6.22 -4.77 8.66
C GLU A 161 -7.32 -4.49 7.64
N THR A 162 -8.02 -3.36 7.76
CA THR A 162 -9.06 -2.96 6.82
C THR A 162 -8.51 -2.70 5.43
N ASP A 163 -7.40 -1.98 5.33
CA ASP A 163 -6.75 -1.71 4.05
C ASP A 163 -6.22 -3.01 3.42
N PHE A 164 -5.67 -3.92 4.23
CA PHE A 164 -5.22 -5.23 3.75
C PHE A 164 -6.36 -6.08 3.22
N MET A 165 -7.45 -6.21 3.98
CA MET A 165 -8.65 -6.93 3.54
C MET A 165 -9.19 -6.40 2.21
N PHE A 166 -9.31 -5.07 2.10
CA PHE A 166 -9.76 -4.44 0.87
C PHE A 166 -8.81 -4.71 -0.29
N LEU A 167 -7.50 -4.59 -0.07
CA LEU A 167 -6.48 -4.82 -1.09
C LEU A 167 -6.50 -6.27 -1.60
N VAL A 168 -6.68 -7.25 -0.72
CA VAL A 168 -6.85 -8.66 -1.09
C VAL A 168 -8.06 -8.85 -1.98
N LEU A 169 -9.22 -8.33 -1.57
CA LEU A 169 -10.47 -8.45 -2.34
C LEU A 169 -10.38 -7.74 -3.69
N ALA A 170 -9.80 -6.55 -3.73
CA ALA A 170 -9.57 -5.78 -4.96
C ALA A 170 -8.66 -6.53 -5.93
N THR A 171 -7.56 -7.07 -5.43
CA THR A 171 -6.60 -7.86 -6.21
C THR A 171 -7.28 -9.11 -6.78
N ASN A 172 -7.99 -9.86 -5.94
CA ASN A 172 -8.72 -11.05 -6.37
C ASN A 172 -9.78 -10.73 -7.44
N GLN A 173 -10.52 -9.66 -7.27
CA GLN A 173 -11.53 -9.23 -8.25
C GLN A 173 -10.90 -8.87 -9.61
N LEU A 174 -9.72 -8.25 -9.61
CA LEU A 174 -9.05 -7.85 -10.86
C LEU A 174 -8.38 -9.03 -11.57
N LEU A 175 -7.91 -10.02 -10.83
CA LEU A 175 -7.29 -11.23 -11.39
C LEU A 175 -8.31 -12.22 -11.98
N ASN A 176 -9.56 -12.17 -11.53
CA ASN A 176 -10.62 -13.09 -11.93
C ASN A 176 -11.68 -12.43 -12.85
N LYS A 177 -11.33 -11.32 -13.49
CA LYS A 177 -12.11 -10.71 -14.57
C LYS A 177 -11.67 -11.28 -15.91
#